data_e049dc1abfcd0a5f2b59815fff031778
#
_entry.id   e049dc1abfcd0a5f2b59815fff031778
#
_cell.length_a   1.000
_cell.length_b   1.000
_cell.length_c   1.000
_cell.angle_alpha   90.00
_cell.angle_beta   90.00
_cell.angle_gamma   90.00
#
_symmetry.space_group_name_H-M   'P 1'
#
loop_
_entity.id
_entity.type
_entity.pdbx_description
1 polymer ?
#
loop_
_entity_poly.entity_id
_entity_poly.type
_entity_poly.pdbx_seq_one_letter_code
_entity_poly.pdbx_strand_id
1 'polypeptide(L)'
;MQTEEENLEGISVEEEKKIKKISTIVMIVIIVIASLVTLDILLVSKAHIGPFLAIRTKVYDDGGTKEYYGLGYKVIKYNQKIGRRDTVIGSWSIKYNTTPTNYTLEDLAFSIVNDNNNHIDEFIRLTGTITKVNKSNKTLTLTYEDDDKKYNLTVKAEVISDNFNFNKNAPVSIIGIISNYNNKTLTISNAFAE
;
A
#
# COMPACT_ATOMS: atom_id res chain seq x y z
N MET A 1 32.10 -34.40 50.39
CA MET A 1 31.76 -33.38 49.40
C MET A 1 31.64 -34.09 48.10
N GLN A 2 30.47 -34.69 47.85
CA GLN A 2 30.13 -35.39 46.61
C GLN A 2 29.47 -34.34 45.69
N THR A 3 30.11 -34.06 44.61
CA THR A 3 29.59 -33.26 43.52
C THR A 3 28.47 -34.08 42.87
N GLU A 4 27.24 -33.52 42.93
CA GLU A 4 26.13 -33.96 42.09
C GLU A 4 26.54 -33.75 40.64
N GLU A 5 27.03 -34.82 39.99
CA GLU A 5 27.02 -34.91 38.54
C GLU A 5 25.54 -35.08 38.16
N GLU A 6 24.93 -33.98 37.72
CA GLU A 6 23.61 -33.94 37.12
C GLU A 6 23.61 -34.89 35.91
N ASN A 7 22.90 -36.01 36.07
CA ASN A 7 22.67 -37.01 35.02
C ASN A 7 21.95 -36.36 33.87
N LEU A 8 22.65 -35.86 32.88
CA LEU A 8 22.15 -35.69 31.54
C LEU A 8 21.90 -37.12 30.99
N GLU A 9 20.73 -37.71 31.32
CA GLU A 9 20.25 -38.91 30.68
C GLU A 9 20.22 -38.68 29.18
N GLY A 10 21.21 -39.22 28.50
CA GLY A 10 21.39 -39.08 27.08
C GLY A 10 20.18 -39.69 26.36
N ILE A 11 19.49 -38.85 25.59
CA ILE A 11 18.44 -39.26 24.66
C ILE A 11 18.96 -40.46 23.88
N SER A 12 18.21 -41.56 23.84
CA SER A 12 18.64 -42.78 23.12
C SER A 12 18.82 -42.47 21.63
N VAL A 13 19.76 -43.13 20.95
CA VAL A 13 20.03 -42.93 19.52
C VAL A 13 18.74 -43.04 18.66
N GLU A 14 17.82 -43.88 19.11
CA GLU A 14 16.53 -44.07 18.42
C GLU A 14 15.58 -42.90 18.62
N GLU A 15 15.55 -42.29 19.80
CA GLU A 15 14.80 -41.07 20.09
C GLU A 15 15.38 -39.88 19.35
N GLU A 16 16.70 -39.76 19.28
CA GLU A 16 17.36 -38.71 18.50
C GLU A 16 17.00 -38.78 17.01
N LYS A 17 16.95 -39.98 16.42
CA LYS A 17 16.50 -40.18 15.03
C LYS A 17 15.02 -39.81 14.85
N LYS A 18 14.15 -40.15 15.80
CA LYS A 18 12.72 -39.76 15.76
C LYS A 18 12.55 -38.24 15.84
N ILE A 19 13.26 -37.60 16.77
CA ILE A 19 13.22 -36.12 16.93
C ILE A 19 13.70 -35.42 15.65
N LYS A 20 14.83 -35.85 15.06
CA LYS A 20 15.33 -35.32 13.79
C LYS A 20 14.32 -35.48 12.65
N LYS A 21 13.69 -36.68 12.54
CA LYS A 21 12.66 -36.92 11.51
C LYS A 21 11.44 -35.99 11.70
N ILE A 22 10.93 -35.86 12.94
CA ILE A 22 9.81 -34.99 13.25
C ILE A 22 10.19 -33.52 12.96
N SER A 23 11.34 -33.08 13.42
CA SER A 23 11.86 -31.73 13.17
C SER A 23 11.97 -31.43 11.67
N THR A 24 12.46 -32.35 10.88
CA THR A 24 12.55 -32.23 9.41
C THR A 24 11.16 -32.08 8.78
N ILE A 25 10.20 -32.92 9.20
CA ILE A 25 8.81 -32.83 8.68
C ILE A 25 8.19 -31.48 9.05
N VAL A 26 8.33 -31.04 10.30
CA VAL A 26 7.81 -29.74 10.77
C VAL A 26 8.43 -28.60 9.96
N MET A 27 9.74 -28.63 9.73
CA MET A 27 10.44 -27.63 8.94
C MET A 27 9.91 -27.59 7.49
N ILE A 28 9.71 -28.74 6.86
CA ILE A 28 9.14 -28.80 5.50
C ILE A 28 7.73 -28.21 5.47
N VAL A 29 6.88 -28.54 6.43
CA VAL A 29 5.51 -27.99 6.53
C VAL A 29 5.53 -26.47 6.68
N ILE A 30 6.42 -25.93 7.52
CA ILE A 30 6.57 -24.48 7.70
C ILE A 30 7.00 -23.81 6.38
N ILE A 31 7.97 -24.40 5.66
CA ILE A 31 8.43 -23.86 4.36
C ILE A 31 7.30 -23.85 3.34
N VAL A 32 6.51 -24.93 3.27
CA VAL A 32 5.35 -25.00 2.35
C VAL A 32 4.32 -23.94 2.68
N ILE A 33 3.95 -23.78 3.95
CA ILE A 33 3.01 -22.74 4.38
C ILE A 33 3.53 -21.34 4.05
N ALA A 34 4.80 -21.05 4.37
CA ALA A 34 5.42 -19.77 4.06
C ALA A 34 5.43 -19.47 2.56
N SER A 35 5.71 -20.48 1.72
CA SER A 35 5.69 -20.35 0.28
C SER A 35 4.28 -20.04 -0.26
N LEU A 36 3.25 -20.70 0.25
CA LEU A 36 1.86 -20.45 -0.11
C LEU A 36 1.40 -19.04 0.30
N VAL A 37 1.75 -18.59 1.50
CA VAL A 37 1.45 -17.22 1.98
C VAL A 37 2.15 -16.17 1.09
N THR A 38 3.43 -16.41 0.75
CA THR A 38 4.17 -15.51 -0.13
C THR A 38 3.53 -15.43 -1.51
N LEU A 39 3.12 -16.56 -2.07
CA LEU A 39 2.42 -16.61 -3.36
C LEU A 39 1.09 -15.85 -3.30
N ASP A 40 0.30 -16.02 -2.24
CA ASP A 40 -0.97 -15.30 -2.07
C ASP A 40 -0.75 -13.79 -2.02
N ILE A 41 0.22 -13.31 -1.24
CA ILE A 41 0.59 -11.89 -1.16
C ILE A 41 1.02 -11.36 -2.54
N LEU A 42 1.82 -12.11 -3.30
CA LEU A 42 2.24 -11.72 -4.65
C LEU A 42 1.06 -11.63 -5.63
N LEU A 43 0.13 -12.56 -5.58
CA LEU A 43 -1.07 -12.54 -6.42
C LEU A 43 -1.98 -11.36 -6.08
N VAL A 44 -2.19 -11.06 -4.81
CA VAL A 44 -2.98 -9.91 -4.38
C VAL A 44 -2.31 -8.60 -4.82
N SER A 45 -0.99 -8.47 -4.65
CA SER A 45 -0.26 -7.22 -4.95
C SER A 45 -0.07 -6.96 -6.44
N LYS A 46 0.19 -7.99 -7.23
CA LYS A 46 0.53 -7.87 -8.65
C LYS A 46 -0.65 -8.09 -9.60
N ALA A 47 -1.47 -9.10 -9.31
CA ALA A 47 -2.60 -9.48 -10.17
C ALA A 47 -3.93 -8.88 -9.70
N HIS A 48 -3.94 -8.15 -8.57
CA HIS A 48 -5.15 -7.57 -7.95
C HIS A 48 -6.29 -8.58 -7.71
N ILE A 49 -5.94 -9.86 -7.61
CA ILE A 49 -6.87 -10.95 -7.29
C ILE A 49 -7.17 -10.89 -5.79
N GLY A 50 -8.34 -11.34 -5.37
CA GLY A 50 -8.64 -11.47 -3.95
C GLY A 50 -7.76 -12.53 -3.29
N PRO A 51 -7.39 -12.36 -1.99
CA PRO A 51 -6.58 -13.35 -1.30
C PRO A 51 -7.32 -14.69 -1.18
N PHE A 52 -6.62 -15.80 -1.42
CA PHE A 52 -7.20 -17.15 -1.32
C PHE A 52 -6.90 -17.83 0.03
N LEU A 53 -5.84 -17.40 0.74
CA LEU A 53 -5.48 -17.88 2.09
C LEU A 53 -5.99 -16.96 3.20
N ALA A 54 -6.89 -16.04 2.89
CA ALA A 54 -7.45 -15.12 3.86
C ALA A 54 -8.97 -15.17 3.90
N ILE A 55 -9.51 -15.02 5.09
CA ILE A 55 -10.95 -14.97 5.32
C ILE A 55 -11.40 -13.51 5.29
N ARG A 56 -12.44 -13.23 4.50
CA ARG A 56 -13.08 -11.91 4.51
C ARG A 56 -13.84 -11.72 5.81
N THR A 57 -13.39 -10.74 6.60
CA THR A 57 -13.96 -10.49 7.94
C THR A 57 -14.93 -9.33 7.97
N LYS A 58 -14.76 -8.35 7.08
CA LYS A 58 -15.57 -7.14 7.08
C LYS A 58 -15.81 -6.59 5.68
N VAL A 59 -16.99 -6.00 5.48
CA VAL A 59 -17.32 -5.16 4.34
C VAL A 59 -17.79 -3.82 4.89
N TYR A 60 -17.25 -2.73 4.37
CA TYR A 60 -17.59 -1.37 4.79
C TYR A 60 -18.65 -0.79 3.86
N ASP A 61 -19.53 0.05 4.41
CA ASP A 61 -20.57 0.76 3.67
C ASP A 61 -20.06 2.10 3.09
N ASP A 62 -18.91 2.04 2.44
CA ASP A 62 -18.22 3.19 1.83
C ASP A 62 -18.18 3.13 0.30
N GLY A 63 -18.72 2.07 -0.25
CA GLY A 63 -18.62 1.68 -1.67
C GLY A 63 -18.21 0.22 -1.81
N GLY A 64 -17.99 -0.47 -0.68
CA GLY A 64 -17.72 -1.91 -0.64
C GLY A 64 -16.26 -2.25 -0.41
N THR A 65 -15.54 -1.45 0.36
CA THR A 65 -14.20 -1.82 0.88
C THR A 65 -14.28 -3.12 1.65
N LYS A 66 -13.33 -4.01 1.43
CA LYS A 66 -13.27 -5.35 2.02
C LYS A 66 -11.99 -5.55 2.82
N GLU A 67 -12.14 -6.17 3.97
CA GLU A 67 -11.04 -6.51 4.86
C GLU A 67 -10.90 -8.02 4.98
N TYR A 68 -9.67 -8.53 4.87
CA TYR A 68 -9.34 -9.95 4.91
C TYR A 68 -8.22 -10.20 5.91
N TYR A 69 -8.34 -11.27 6.71
CA TYR A 69 -7.30 -11.75 7.60
C TYR A 69 -6.74 -13.06 7.09
N GLY A 70 -5.45 -13.08 6.82
CA GLY A 70 -4.68 -14.25 6.42
C GLY A 70 -3.74 -14.74 7.53
N LEU A 71 -2.92 -15.71 7.19
CA LEU A 71 -1.91 -16.28 8.08
C LEU A 71 -0.72 -15.32 8.20
N GLY A 72 -0.71 -14.49 9.24
CA GLY A 72 0.34 -13.52 9.52
C GLY A 72 0.22 -12.20 8.74
N TYR A 73 -0.80 -12.01 7.91
CA TYR A 73 -1.02 -10.79 7.13
C TYR A 73 -2.50 -10.38 7.11
N LYS A 74 -2.73 -9.14 6.74
CA LYS A 74 -4.05 -8.54 6.54
C LYS A 74 -4.08 -7.82 5.20
N VAL A 75 -5.22 -7.88 4.52
CA VAL A 75 -5.47 -7.16 3.28
C VAL A 75 -6.67 -6.26 3.47
N ILE A 76 -6.54 -4.99 3.06
CA ILE A 76 -7.65 -4.06 2.95
C ILE A 76 -7.76 -3.67 1.48
N LYS A 77 -8.81 -4.16 0.82
CA LYS A 77 -9.11 -3.82 -0.57
C LYS A 77 -10.11 -2.67 -0.56
N TYR A 78 -9.59 -1.46 -0.72
CA TYR A 78 -10.40 -0.24 -0.75
C TYR A 78 -11.23 -0.17 -2.03
N ASN A 79 -12.48 0.25 -1.88
CA ASN A 79 -13.40 0.53 -2.99
C ASN A 79 -14.36 1.64 -2.57
N GLN A 80 -13.82 2.77 -2.12
CA GLN A 80 -14.61 3.90 -1.67
C GLN A 80 -15.32 4.58 -2.84
N LYS A 81 -16.52 5.12 -2.60
CA LYS A 81 -17.25 5.91 -3.60
C LYS A 81 -16.46 7.15 -3.99
N ILE A 82 -15.92 7.85 -3.00
CA ILE A 82 -14.99 8.98 -3.13
C ILE A 82 -13.81 8.68 -2.19
N GLY A 83 -12.58 8.61 -2.71
CA GLY A 83 -11.41 8.33 -1.91
C GLY A 83 -10.56 7.18 -2.44
N ARG A 84 -10.26 6.21 -1.59
CA ARG A 84 -9.31 5.12 -1.91
C ARG A 84 -9.92 4.04 -2.79
N ARG A 85 -9.17 3.65 -3.82
CA ARG A 85 -9.44 2.47 -4.67
C ARG A 85 -8.15 1.70 -4.94
N ASP A 86 -7.49 1.32 -3.87
CA ASP A 86 -6.23 0.58 -3.87
C ASP A 86 -6.32 -0.67 -2.99
N THR A 87 -5.23 -1.42 -2.92
CA THR A 87 -5.12 -2.58 -2.04
C THR A 87 -3.90 -2.43 -1.15
N VAL A 88 -4.12 -2.44 0.16
CA VAL A 88 -3.06 -2.39 1.17
C VAL A 88 -2.88 -3.77 1.77
N ILE A 89 -1.63 -4.22 1.81
CA ILE A 89 -1.23 -5.48 2.43
C ILE A 89 -0.21 -5.17 3.51
N GLY A 90 -0.37 -5.76 4.68
CA GLY A 90 0.55 -5.58 5.78
C GLY A 90 0.28 -6.54 6.92
N SER A 91 0.86 -6.29 8.09
CA SER A 91 0.59 -7.07 9.30
C SER A 91 -0.86 -6.87 9.77
N TRP A 92 -1.29 -7.68 10.72
CA TRP A 92 -2.64 -7.55 11.30
C TRP A 92 -2.92 -6.19 11.93
N SER A 93 -1.89 -5.40 12.21
CA SER A 93 -1.99 -4.05 12.80
C SER A 93 -2.45 -2.97 11.83
N ILE A 94 -2.42 -3.21 10.50
CA ILE A 94 -2.89 -2.20 9.54
C ILE A 94 -4.37 -1.91 9.77
N LYS A 95 -4.71 -0.61 9.74
CA LYS A 95 -6.07 -0.14 10.01
C LYS A 95 -6.70 0.41 8.73
N TYR A 96 -8.00 0.22 8.63
CA TYR A 96 -8.82 0.93 7.65
C TYR A 96 -8.66 2.44 7.85
N ASN A 97 -8.28 3.13 6.80
CA ASN A 97 -8.04 4.58 6.80
C ASN A 97 -8.83 5.27 5.69
N THR A 98 -9.62 6.26 6.06
CA THR A 98 -10.42 7.08 5.16
C THR A 98 -10.00 8.55 5.13
N THR A 99 -9.03 8.92 5.95
CA THR A 99 -8.60 10.31 6.10
C THR A 99 -7.34 10.56 5.27
N PRO A 100 -7.41 11.37 4.20
CA PRO A 100 -6.24 11.76 3.45
C PRO A 100 -5.38 12.75 4.23
N THR A 101 -4.08 12.72 4.01
CA THR A 101 -3.19 13.82 4.39
C THR A 101 -3.42 14.99 3.44
N ASN A 102 -3.64 16.19 3.99
CA ASN A 102 -3.91 17.37 3.18
C ASN A 102 -2.61 18.08 2.81
N TYR A 103 -2.46 18.37 1.52
CA TYR A 103 -1.35 19.15 0.99
C TYR A 103 -1.87 20.26 0.06
N THR A 104 -1.21 21.42 0.10
CA THR A 104 -1.15 22.30 -1.06
C THR A 104 -0.10 21.78 -2.03
N LEU A 105 -0.11 22.22 -3.27
CA LEU A 105 0.89 21.82 -4.26
C LEU A 105 2.30 22.29 -3.85
N GLU A 106 2.38 23.44 -3.19
CA GLU A 106 3.61 24.02 -2.63
C GLU A 106 4.15 23.17 -1.47
N ASP A 107 3.32 22.86 -0.46
CA ASP A 107 3.71 22.06 0.70
C ASP A 107 4.24 20.67 0.27
N LEU A 108 3.58 20.07 -0.72
CA LEU A 108 4.00 18.77 -1.25
C LEU A 108 5.36 18.87 -1.96
N ALA A 109 5.58 19.93 -2.74
CA ALA A 109 6.87 20.16 -3.40
C ALA A 109 8.01 20.35 -2.39
N PHE A 110 7.79 21.11 -1.32
CA PHE A 110 8.76 21.31 -0.24
C PHE A 110 9.04 20.03 0.53
N SER A 111 8.02 19.26 0.86
CA SER A 111 8.16 17.99 1.57
C SER A 111 9.00 16.97 0.78
N ILE A 112 8.75 16.82 -0.51
CA ILE A 112 9.50 15.90 -1.37
C ILE A 112 11.00 16.26 -1.41
N VAL A 113 11.33 17.55 -1.51
CA VAL A 113 12.73 18.00 -1.63
C VAL A 113 13.47 17.96 -0.30
N ASN A 114 12.82 18.40 0.78
CA ASN A 114 13.47 18.54 2.08
C ASN A 114 13.56 17.21 2.85
N ASP A 115 12.52 16.39 2.78
CA ASP A 115 12.45 15.13 3.54
C ASP A 115 13.00 13.94 2.75
N ASN A 116 13.40 14.16 1.48
CA ASN A 116 13.82 13.12 0.55
C ASN A 116 12.81 11.95 0.50
N ASN A 117 11.54 12.26 0.75
CA ASN A 117 10.43 11.33 0.74
C ASN A 117 9.58 11.55 -0.50
N ASN A 118 9.40 10.51 -1.30
CA ASN A 118 8.58 10.57 -2.51
C ASN A 118 7.08 10.36 -2.24
N HIS A 119 6.68 10.14 -0.99
CA HIS A 119 5.29 9.92 -0.55
C HIS A 119 4.55 8.80 -1.29
N ILE A 120 5.27 7.84 -1.91
CA ILE A 120 4.65 6.71 -2.61
C ILE A 120 3.77 5.93 -1.64
N ASP A 121 2.61 5.49 -2.12
CA ASP A 121 1.54 4.80 -1.39
C ASP A 121 0.82 5.67 -0.33
N GLU A 122 1.14 6.96 -0.24
CA GLU A 122 0.41 7.86 0.65
C GLU A 122 -0.96 8.24 0.06
N PHE A 123 -1.99 8.21 0.93
CA PHE A 123 -3.34 8.68 0.61
C PHE A 123 -3.45 10.16 0.92
N ILE A 124 -3.60 10.98 -0.11
CA ILE A 124 -3.55 12.43 0.01
C ILE A 124 -4.80 13.12 -0.54
N ARG A 125 -5.03 14.33 -0.05
CA ARG A 125 -5.85 15.36 -0.67
C ARG A 125 -4.94 16.51 -1.08
N LEU A 126 -4.83 16.75 -2.36
CA LEU A 126 -4.02 17.81 -2.95
C LEU A 126 -4.89 18.93 -3.48
N THR A 127 -4.63 20.15 -3.06
CA THR A 127 -5.27 21.35 -3.60
C THR A 127 -4.30 22.14 -4.48
N GLY A 128 -4.79 22.67 -5.60
CA GLY A 128 -3.96 23.44 -6.52
C GLY A 128 -4.74 23.96 -7.72
N THR A 129 -4.00 24.49 -8.70
CA THR A 129 -4.56 25.02 -9.94
C THR A 129 -4.17 24.12 -11.12
N ILE A 130 -5.13 23.80 -11.97
CA ILE A 130 -4.93 22.97 -13.15
C ILE A 130 -4.12 23.73 -14.20
N THR A 131 -2.96 23.19 -14.58
CA THR A 131 -2.12 23.76 -15.66
C THR A 131 -2.41 23.12 -17.00
N LYS A 132 -2.84 21.84 -17.02
CA LYS A 132 -3.20 21.13 -18.25
C LYS A 132 -4.31 20.11 -17.99
N VAL A 133 -5.21 19.98 -18.97
CA VAL A 133 -6.28 18.98 -19.00
C VAL A 133 -6.09 18.08 -20.21
N ASN A 134 -6.03 16.78 -20.00
CA ASN A 134 -6.06 15.79 -21.07
C ASN A 134 -7.37 14.99 -20.97
N LYS A 135 -8.29 15.26 -21.89
CA LYS A 135 -9.63 14.64 -21.91
C LYS A 135 -9.59 13.18 -22.38
N SER A 136 -8.64 12.83 -23.24
CA SER A 136 -8.59 11.47 -23.85
C SER A 136 -8.25 10.40 -22.80
N ASN A 137 -7.36 10.70 -21.87
CA ASN A 137 -6.96 9.79 -20.80
C ASN A 137 -7.38 10.25 -19.40
N LYS A 138 -8.30 11.23 -19.33
CA LYS A 138 -8.84 11.80 -18.08
C LYS A 138 -7.75 12.19 -17.08
N THR A 139 -6.70 12.89 -17.55
CA THR A 139 -5.58 13.30 -16.71
C THR A 139 -5.60 14.81 -16.48
N LEU A 140 -5.47 15.21 -15.22
CA LEU A 140 -5.19 16.58 -14.82
C LEU A 140 -3.71 16.74 -14.51
N THR A 141 -3.13 17.89 -14.89
CA THR A 141 -1.76 18.23 -14.52
C THR A 141 -1.78 19.52 -13.70
N LEU A 142 -1.08 19.50 -12.57
CA LEU A 142 -0.79 20.66 -11.74
C LEU A 142 0.73 20.85 -11.75
N THR A 143 1.18 22.09 -11.75
CA THR A 143 2.63 22.38 -11.74
C THR A 143 2.91 23.46 -10.73
N TYR A 144 3.89 23.24 -9.87
CA TYR A 144 4.47 24.22 -8.98
C TYR A 144 5.91 24.48 -9.41
N GLU A 145 6.29 25.73 -9.46
CA GLU A 145 7.65 26.18 -9.76
C GLU A 145 7.91 27.43 -8.90
N ASP A 146 8.93 27.36 -8.03
CA ASP A 146 9.39 28.49 -7.28
C ASP A 146 10.33 29.37 -8.11
N ASP A 147 10.58 30.60 -7.67
CA ASP A 147 11.41 31.57 -8.40
C ASP A 147 12.82 31.04 -8.63
N ASP A 148 13.38 30.34 -7.67
CA ASP A 148 14.74 29.76 -7.73
C ASP A 148 14.79 28.40 -8.44
N LYS A 149 13.67 27.86 -8.89
CA LYS A 149 13.50 26.54 -9.50
C LYS A 149 14.01 25.37 -8.66
N LYS A 150 14.13 25.57 -7.36
CA LYS A 150 14.56 24.54 -6.41
C LYS A 150 13.45 23.52 -6.16
N TYR A 151 12.22 23.98 -5.95
CA TYR A 151 11.06 23.20 -5.55
C TYR A 151 10.08 23.00 -6.72
N ASN A 152 10.57 22.51 -7.87
CA ASN A 152 9.70 22.26 -9.00
C ASN A 152 9.00 20.91 -8.86
N LEU A 153 7.68 20.89 -8.97
CA LEU A 153 6.87 19.68 -8.94
C LEU A 153 5.79 19.71 -10.02
N THR A 154 5.72 18.64 -10.78
CA THR A 154 4.58 18.37 -11.67
C THR A 154 3.77 17.22 -11.08
N VAL A 155 2.48 17.42 -10.88
CA VAL A 155 1.56 16.37 -10.44
C VAL A 155 0.63 16.00 -11.58
N LYS A 156 0.56 14.70 -11.91
CA LYS A 156 -0.38 14.12 -12.86
C LYS A 156 -1.39 13.28 -12.10
N ALA A 157 -2.67 13.64 -12.16
CA ALA A 157 -3.74 12.90 -11.54
C ALA A 157 -4.57 12.16 -12.60
N GLU A 158 -4.62 10.85 -12.51
CA GLU A 158 -5.45 9.97 -13.34
C GLU A 158 -6.85 9.86 -12.72
N VAL A 159 -7.79 10.66 -13.24
CA VAL A 159 -9.12 10.85 -12.63
C VAL A 159 -10.10 9.78 -13.08
N ILE A 160 -10.73 9.12 -12.11
CA ILE A 160 -11.77 8.10 -12.33
C ILE A 160 -13.17 8.71 -12.20
N SER A 161 -13.52 9.67 -13.03
CA SER A 161 -14.86 10.26 -13.04
C SER A 161 -15.56 9.99 -14.38
N ASP A 162 -16.85 9.67 -14.31
CA ASP A 162 -17.67 9.56 -15.53
C ASP A 162 -17.91 10.93 -16.15
N ASN A 163 -17.99 11.98 -15.32
CA ASN A 163 -18.12 13.37 -15.71
C ASN A 163 -16.77 14.09 -15.60
N PHE A 164 -15.87 13.88 -16.57
CA PHE A 164 -14.60 14.58 -16.62
C PHE A 164 -14.78 15.94 -17.33
N ASN A 165 -15.15 16.97 -16.56
CA ASN A 165 -15.34 18.33 -17.09
C ASN A 165 -14.54 19.35 -16.28
N PHE A 166 -13.27 19.45 -16.60
CA PHE A 166 -12.33 20.38 -15.97
C PHE A 166 -11.79 21.40 -16.97
N ASN A 167 -11.51 22.60 -16.48
CA ASN A 167 -10.93 23.68 -17.26
C ASN A 167 -9.50 23.99 -16.80
N LYS A 168 -8.64 24.36 -17.74
CA LYS A 168 -7.32 24.92 -17.43
C LYS A 168 -7.50 26.18 -16.59
N ASN A 169 -6.57 26.40 -15.65
CA ASN A 169 -6.52 27.51 -14.69
C ASN A 169 -7.67 27.51 -13.65
N ALA A 170 -8.47 26.44 -13.58
CA ALA A 170 -9.43 26.28 -12.50
C ALA A 170 -8.76 25.72 -11.24
N PRO A 171 -9.21 26.12 -10.04
CA PRO A 171 -8.82 25.46 -8.81
C PRO A 171 -9.41 24.03 -8.78
N VAL A 172 -8.71 23.12 -8.12
CA VAL A 172 -9.13 21.71 -7.98
C VAL A 172 -8.66 21.15 -6.65
N SER A 173 -9.47 20.26 -6.09
CA SER A 173 -9.10 19.36 -4.99
C SER A 173 -9.05 17.93 -5.53
N ILE A 174 -7.90 17.27 -5.39
CA ILE A 174 -7.64 15.93 -5.89
C ILE A 174 -7.41 14.99 -4.71
N ILE A 175 -8.16 13.89 -4.64
CA ILE A 175 -8.01 12.86 -3.61
C ILE A 175 -7.57 11.58 -4.29
N GLY A 176 -6.47 10.98 -3.82
CA GLY A 176 -5.98 9.73 -4.39
C GLY A 176 -4.70 9.22 -3.73
N ILE A 177 -4.13 8.19 -4.31
CA ILE A 177 -2.89 7.56 -3.85
C ILE A 177 -1.74 8.00 -4.76
N ILE A 178 -0.63 8.40 -4.16
CA ILE A 178 0.60 8.64 -4.90
C ILE A 178 1.17 7.29 -5.36
N SER A 179 1.14 7.04 -6.66
CA SER A 179 1.55 5.75 -7.23
C SER A 179 2.96 5.75 -7.80
N ASN A 180 3.49 6.91 -8.15
CA ASN A 180 4.82 7.02 -8.72
C ASN A 180 5.41 8.42 -8.53
N TYR A 181 6.74 8.48 -8.40
CA TYR A 181 7.51 9.72 -8.45
C TYR A 181 8.77 9.50 -9.30
N ASN A 182 8.91 10.27 -10.36
CA ASN A 182 10.08 10.22 -11.25
C ASN A 182 10.33 11.59 -11.90
N ASN A 183 11.57 12.05 -11.92
CA ASN A 183 11.99 13.30 -12.57
C ASN A 183 11.08 14.50 -12.20
N LYS A 184 10.90 14.75 -10.91
CA LYS A 184 10.03 15.83 -10.39
C LYS A 184 8.56 15.71 -10.85
N THR A 185 8.15 14.55 -11.34
CA THR A 185 6.77 14.26 -11.71
C THR A 185 6.20 13.22 -10.76
N LEU A 186 5.12 13.58 -10.09
CA LEU A 186 4.36 12.73 -9.19
C LEU A 186 3.07 12.30 -9.90
N THR A 187 2.71 11.03 -9.77
CA THR A 187 1.47 10.49 -10.33
C THR A 187 0.53 10.09 -9.20
N ILE A 188 -0.70 10.59 -9.27
CA ILE A 188 -1.80 10.17 -8.39
C ILE A 188 -2.73 9.30 -9.23
N SER A 189 -2.80 8.01 -8.90
CA SER A 189 -3.67 7.06 -9.59
C SER A 189 -5.02 6.92 -8.89
N ASN A 190 -6.04 6.50 -9.65
CA ASN A 190 -7.40 6.32 -9.17
C ASN A 190 -7.93 7.57 -8.44
N ALA A 191 -7.61 8.75 -8.97
CA ALA A 191 -7.93 10.01 -8.34
C ALA A 191 -9.40 10.40 -8.49
N PHE A 192 -9.93 11.01 -7.46
CA PHE A 192 -11.17 11.80 -7.51
C PHE A 192 -10.78 13.28 -7.53
N ALA A 193 -11.46 14.05 -8.36
CA ALA A 193 -11.25 15.50 -8.47
C ALA A 193 -12.58 16.25 -8.36
N GLU A 194 -12.57 17.34 -7.59
CA GLU A 194 -13.69 18.24 -7.34
C GLU A 194 -13.27 19.70 -7.32
#